data_81ee58da81acfd5bdc57d135dab57e5b
#
_entry.id   81ee58da81acfd5bdc57d135dab57e5b
#
_cell.length_a   1.000
_cell.length_b   1.000
_cell.length_c   1.000
_cell.angle_alpha   90.00
_cell.angle_beta   90.00
_cell.angle_gamma   90.00
#
_symmetry.space_group_name_H-M   'P 1'
#
loop_
_entity.id
_entity.type
_entity.pdbx_description
1 polymer ?
#
loop_
_entity_poly.entity_id
_entity_poly.type
_entity_poly.pdbx_seq_one_letter_code
_entity_poly.pdbx_strand_id
1 'polypeptide(L)' 'MTELQNYIEGYGFGISVEKLADKAYRHMAAKGHNVCMINERYLEVDGRTYLFSKSRKNGRWIAKAF' A
#
# COMPACT_ATOMS: atom_id res chain seq x y z
N MET A 1 7.83 -1.31 5.54
CA MET A 1 8.46 -1.97 4.39
C MET A 1 8.78 -0.94 3.31
N THR A 2 10.05 -0.81 2.99
CA THR A 2 10.52 0.27 2.10
C THR A 2 10.04 0.11 0.66
N GLU A 3 10.02 -1.11 0.14
CA GLU A 3 9.58 -1.37 -1.23
C GLU A 3 8.11 -0.99 -1.43
N LEU A 4 7.25 -1.37 -0.49
CA LEU A 4 5.83 -1.02 -0.55
C LEU A 4 5.64 0.48 -0.48
N GLN A 5 6.33 1.15 0.45
CA GLN A 5 6.25 2.60 0.61
C GLN A 5 6.71 3.32 -0.66
N ASN A 6 7.82 2.89 -1.24
CA ASN A 6 8.33 3.50 -2.47
C ASN A 6 7.36 3.33 -3.63
N TYR A 7 6.71 2.19 -3.72
CA TYR A 7 5.76 1.93 -4.78
C TYR A 7 4.55 2.86 -4.69
N ILE A 8 3.95 2.97 -3.50
CA ILE A 8 2.73 3.76 -3.34
C ILE A 8 3.00 5.26 -3.42
N GLU A 9 4.19 5.71 -3.06
CA GLU A 9 4.56 7.12 -3.18
C GLU A 9 4.55 7.63 -4.62
N GLY A 10 4.66 6.73 -5.58
CA GLY A 10 4.60 7.09 -6.99
C GLY A 10 3.20 7.48 -7.47
N TYR A 11 2.17 7.21 -6.68
CA TYR A 11 0.79 7.55 -7.03
C TYR A 11 0.38 8.85 -6.37
N GLY A 12 -0.29 9.72 -7.15
CA GLY A 12 -0.87 10.93 -6.62
C GLY A 12 -2.24 10.69 -5.99
N PHE A 13 -2.87 11.75 -5.53
CA PHE A 13 -4.17 11.66 -4.86
C PHE A 13 -5.36 11.48 -5.80
N GLY A 14 -5.12 11.36 -7.10
CA GLY A 14 -6.16 11.05 -8.08
C GLY A 14 -6.63 9.59 -8.05
N ILE A 15 -5.99 8.75 -7.26
CA ILE A 15 -6.34 7.34 -7.13
C ILE A 15 -7.05 7.11 -5.78
N SER A 16 -8.10 6.27 -5.79
CA SER A 16 -8.77 5.90 -4.54
C SER A 16 -7.90 4.92 -3.75
N VAL A 17 -8.15 4.85 -2.44
CA VAL A 17 -7.40 3.94 -1.57
C VAL A 17 -7.63 2.47 -1.99
N GLU A 18 -8.84 2.15 -2.44
CA GLU A 18 -9.16 0.79 -2.88
C GLU A 18 -8.36 0.39 -4.11
N LYS A 19 -8.25 1.29 -5.08
CA LYS A 19 -7.45 1.04 -6.28
C LYS A 19 -5.96 0.98 -5.95
N LEU A 20 -5.50 1.84 -5.05
CA LEU A 20 -4.11 1.83 -4.63
C LEU A 20 -3.76 0.52 -3.94
N ALA A 21 -4.63 0.04 -3.04
CA ALA A 21 -4.42 -1.22 -2.35
C ALA A 21 -4.37 -2.39 -3.34
N ASP A 22 -5.26 -2.40 -4.34
CA ASP A 22 -5.27 -3.43 -5.36
C ASP A 22 -3.98 -3.44 -6.18
N LYS A 23 -3.52 -2.27 -6.59
CA LYS A 23 -2.27 -2.14 -7.33
C LYS A 23 -1.06 -2.57 -6.50
N ALA A 24 -1.04 -2.19 -5.22
CA ALA A 24 0.02 -2.60 -4.30
C ALA A 24 0.02 -4.11 -4.09
N TYR A 25 -1.17 -4.71 -3.95
CA TYR A 25 -1.31 -6.15 -3.84
C TYR A 25 -0.66 -6.86 -5.03
N ARG A 26 -1.02 -6.44 -6.23
CA ARG A 26 -0.50 -7.05 -7.46
C ARG A 26 1.00 -6.86 -7.60
N HIS A 27 1.49 -5.66 -7.27
CA HIS A 27 2.92 -5.36 -7.37
C HIS A 27 3.73 -6.22 -6.41
N MET A 28 3.31 -6.32 -5.16
CA MET A 28 4.04 -7.09 -4.15
C MET A 28 3.96 -8.59 -4.43
N ALA A 29 2.81 -9.06 -4.91
CA ALA A 29 2.67 -10.47 -5.30
C ALA A 29 3.59 -10.82 -6.46
N ALA A 30 3.71 -9.93 -7.45
CA ALA A 30 4.59 -10.13 -8.59
C ALA A 30 6.08 -10.15 -8.19
N LYS A 31 6.41 -9.51 -7.06
CA LYS A 31 7.78 -9.52 -6.51
C LYS A 31 8.07 -10.74 -5.63
N GLY A 32 7.10 -11.63 -5.46
CA GLY A 32 7.29 -12.85 -4.69
C GLY A 32 6.95 -12.76 -3.22
N HIS A 33 6.35 -11.64 -2.78
CA HIS A 33 5.91 -11.50 -1.39
C HIS A 33 4.61 -12.24 -1.13
N ASN A 34 4.44 -12.71 0.11
CA ASN A 34 3.16 -13.23 0.56
C ASN A 34 2.24 -12.07 0.86
N VAL A 35 1.22 -11.87 0.06
CA VAL A 35 0.28 -10.77 0.25
C VAL A 35 -1.13 -11.29 0.45
N CYS A 36 -1.87 -10.61 1.32
CA CYS A 36 -3.25 -10.92 1.60
C CYS A 36 -4.03 -9.61 1.73
N MET A 37 -5.12 -9.50 0.98
CA MET A 37 -6.00 -8.33 1.06
C MET A 37 -6.96 -8.54 2.21
N ILE A 38 -6.78 -7.80 3.31
CA ILE A 38 -7.64 -7.93 4.49
C ILE A 38 -8.97 -7.20 4.24
N ASN A 39 -8.88 -5.96 3.76
CA ASN A 39 -10.04 -5.19 3.30
C ASN A 39 -9.55 -4.07 2.38
N GLU A 40 -10.43 -3.11 2.08
CA GLU A 40 -10.15 -2.05 1.10
C GLU A 40 -8.97 -1.16 1.47
N ARG A 41 -8.61 -1.09 2.76
CA ARG A 41 -7.57 -0.18 3.25
C ARG A 41 -6.38 -0.89 3.86
N TYR A 42 -6.51 -2.17 4.16
CA TYR A 42 -5.49 -2.94 4.85
C TYR A 42 -4.94 -4.03 3.95
N LEU A 43 -3.62 -4.10 3.90
CA LEU A 43 -2.92 -5.12 3.13
C LEU A 43 -1.91 -5.79 4.05
N GLU A 44 -1.92 -7.13 4.07
CA GLU A 44 -0.91 -7.88 4.79
C GLU A 44 0.18 -8.29 3.82
N VAL A 45 1.43 -7.97 4.14
CA VAL A 45 2.60 -8.34 3.35
C VAL A 45 3.58 -9.05 4.27
N ASP A 46 3.89 -10.29 3.93
CA ASP A 46 4.83 -11.13 4.69
C ASP A 46 4.51 -11.17 6.18
N GLY A 47 3.23 -11.26 6.51
CA GLY A 47 2.75 -11.37 7.87
C GLY A 47 2.58 -10.07 8.62
N ARG A 48 2.85 -8.93 7.99
CA ARG A 48 2.68 -7.61 8.62
C ARG A 48 1.56 -6.84 7.94
N THR A 49 0.67 -6.27 8.74
CA THR A 49 -0.46 -5.50 8.25
C THR A 49 -0.08 -4.04 8.05
N TYR A 50 -0.48 -3.49 6.90
CA TYR A 50 -0.25 -2.09 6.55
C TYR A 50 -1.57 -1.40 6.27
N LEU A 51 -1.70 -0.16 6.78
CA LEU A 51 -2.83 0.72 6.48
C LEU A 51 -2.36 1.81 5.52
N PHE A 52 -3.08 2.00 4.42
CA PHE A 52 -2.78 3.09 3.49
C PHE A 52 -3.50 4.36 3.93
N SER A 53 -2.76 5.45 4.03
CA SER A 53 -3.30 6.75 4.39
C SER A 53 -2.61 7.85 3.60
N LYS A 54 -3.27 9.01 3.55
CA LYS A 54 -2.71 10.18 2.87
C LYS A 54 -1.99 11.07 3.88
N SER A 55 -0.78 11.51 3.53
CA SER A 55 -0.06 12.49 4.32
C SER A 55 -0.55 13.89 3.98
N ARG A 56 -0.92 14.65 5.00
CA ARG A 56 -1.34 16.04 4.81
C ARG A 56 -0.18 16.99 4.54
N LYS A 57 1.03 16.59 4.92
CA LYS A 57 2.20 17.47 4.80
C LYS A 57 2.73 17.56 3.38
N ASN A 58 2.82 16.43 2.69
CA ASN A 58 3.48 16.39 1.39
C ASN A 58 2.61 15.81 0.27
N GLY A 59 1.35 15.49 0.57
CA GLY A 59 0.44 14.96 -0.43
C GLY A 59 0.79 13.57 -0.93
N ARG A 60 1.46 12.76 -0.11
CA ARG A 60 1.89 11.42 -0.51
C ARG A 60 1.13 10.35 0.25
N TRP A 61 1.04 9.18 -0.37
CA TRP A 61 0.49 8.00 0.29
C TRP A 61 1.51 7.42 1.27
N ILE A 62 1.02 6.93 2.39
CA ILE A 62 1.83 6.31 3.44
C ILE A 62 1.28 4.91 3.73
N ALA A 63 2.16 3.92 3.75
CA ALA A 63 1.83 2.57 4.24
C ALA A 63 2.28 2.49 5.69
N LYS A 64 1.32 2.59 6.61
CA LYS A 64 1.59 2.58 8.04
C LYS A 64 1.49 1.16 8.56
N ALA A 65 2.57 0.66 9.15
CA ALA A 65 2.59 -0.68 9.72
C ALA A 65 1.90 -0.71 11.08
N PHE A 66 1.22 -1.82 11.35
CA PHE A 66 0.64 -2.11 12.66
C PHE A 66 1.50 -3.08 13.42
#